data_b98efe771004530b8d860296e32ca6be
#
_entry.id   b98efe771004530b8d860296e32ca6be
#
_cell.length_a   1.000
_cell.length_b   1.000
_cell.length_c   1.000
_cell.angle_alpha   90.00
_cell.angle_beta   90.00
_cell.angle_gamma   90.00
#
_symmetry.space_group_name_H-M   'P 1'
#
loop_
_entity.id
_entity.type
_entity.pdbx_description
1 polymer ?
#
loop_
_entity_poly.entity_id
_entity_poly.type
_entity_poly.pdbx_seq_one_letter_code
_entity_poly.pdbx_strand_id
1 'polypeptide(L)'
;MTAVLFIVLLSIIVTIHEFGHFLVAKAFGVYCFEFSIGMGPALFTRKGKETKFSIRALPIGGYVAMAGETEGDEAYPDVKVPEGRRITDQKPWKKICIMLAGVAMNFLLAWVIFSMFLLHTGTFTKSSEPVIATVLENSPAEQAGLQAGDRIIKVVKEDGSSVEPKTFLEFQAFNGDNKGTETFTILRDGQTLTVEVTPTYNKETDSYMFGISAKAGEQVKINLLNCWYYGLVEMQVITSMTIHALLNLVRGKGLNQLSGPVGIYQATATYASLGFGAYMMLVAQISLNVGIFNLLPLPVLDGGQVVITVLEWITRRQFNEKLKTAIMIVCWVLLISVMIFATWNDISKLFIK
;
A
#
# COMPACT_ATOMS: atom_id res chain seq x y z
N MET A 1 16.36 -19.28 2.41
CA MET A 1 15.17 -19.26 1.53
C MET A 1 14.42 -17.95 1.64
N THR A 2 14.13 -17.44 2.83
CA THR A 2 13.39 -16.17 3.05
C THR A 2 14.00 -14.95 2.34
N ALA A 3 15.34 -14.77 2.40
CA ALA A 3 15.99 -13.66 1.70
C ALA A 3 15.76 -13.69 0.18
N VAL A 4 15.76 -14.86 -0.41
CA VAL A 4 15.48 -15.01 -1.86
C VAL A 4 14.02 -14.63 -2.15
N LEU A 5 13.07 -15.11 -1.36
CA LEU A 5 11.65 -14.78 -1.52
C LEU A 5 11.40 -13.27 -1.33
N PHE A 6 12.04 -12.64 -0.35
CA PHE A 6 11.96 -11.20 -0.13
C PHE A 6 12.49 -10.41 -1.33
N ILE A 7 13.64 -10.81 -1.88
CA ILE A 7 14.20 -10.20 -3.08
C ILE A 7 13.27 -10.40 -4.29
N VAL A 8 12.74 -11.61 -4.49
CA VAL A 8 11.80 -11.92 -5.57
C VAL A 8 10.53 -11.08 -5.46
N LEU A 9 9.97 -10.94 -4.24
CA LEU A 9 8.81 -10.11 -3.97
C LEU A 9 9.04 -8.66 -4.42
N LEU A 10 10.13 -8.04 -3.95
CA LEU A 10 10.47 -6.65 -4.32
C LEU A 10 10.73 -6.52 -5.82
N SER A 11 11.46 -7.49 -6.40
CA SER A 11 11.78 -7.47 -7.84
C SER A 11 10.52 -7.53 -8.70
N ILE A 12 9.56 -8.39 -8.37
CA ILE A 12 8.30 -8.50 -9.11
C ILE A 12 7.54 -7.18 -9.06
N ILE A 13 7.36 -6.61 -7.87
CA ILE A 13 6.55 -5.40 -7.67
C ILE A 13 7.16 -4.22 -8.43
N VAL A 14 8.47 -3.99 -8.28
CA VAL A 14 9.13 -2.86 -8.94
C VAL A 14 9.21 -3.08 -10.44
N THR A 15 9.53 -4.30 -10.92
CA THR A 15 9.59 -4.57 -12.36
C THR A 15 8.23 -4.35 -13.04
N ILE A 16 7.14 -4.76 -12.42
CA ILE A 16 5.78 -4.56 -12.94
C ILE A 16 5.42 -3.06 -12.96
N HIS A 17 5.81 -2.33 -11.93
CA HIS A 17 5.66 -0.87 -11.86
C HIS A 17 6.38 -0.19 -13.03
N GLU A 18 7.68 -0.42 -13.18
CA GLU A 18 8.51 0.13 -14.26
C GLU A 18 7.99 -0.28 -15.65
N PHE A 19 7.49 -1.51 -15.77
CA PHE A 19 6.89 -2.00 -17.01
C PHE A 19 5.65 -1.20 -17.40
N GLY A 20 4.88 -0.71 -16.44
CA GLY A 20 3.77 0.21 -16.69
C GLY A 20 4.23 1.50 -17.36
N HIS A 21 5.21 2.17 -16.80
CA HIS A 21 5.82 3.37 -17.38
C HIS A 21 6.34 3.11 -18.78
N PHE A 22 7.08 2.02 -18.95
CA PHE A 22 7.65 1.62 -20.25
C PHE A 22 6.58 1.42 -21.32
N LEU A 23 5.52 0.66 -21.02
CA LEU A 23 4.46 0.37 -21.98
C LEU A 23 3.79 1.64 -22.48
N VAL A 24 3.38 2.52 -21.56
CA VAL A 24 2.65 3.74 -21.91
C VAL A 24 3.57 4.77 -22.55
N ALA A 25 4.83 4.89 -22.12
CA ALA A 25 5.83 5.73 -22.77
C ALA A 25 6.05 5.33 -24.23
N LYS A 26 6.22 4.02 -24.48
CA LYS A 26 6.35 3.48 -25.86
C LYS A 26 5.09 3.71 -26.69
N ALA A 27 3.90 3.52 -26.11
CA ALA A 27 2.63 3.76 -26.81
C ALA A 27 2.46 5.22 -27.23
N PHE A 28 3.00 6.16 -26.44
CA PHE A 28 2.98 7.59 -26.78
C PHE A 28 4.18 8.06 -27.62
N GLY A 29 5.06 7.14 -28.02
CA GLY A 29 6.20 7.42 -28.88
C GLY A 29 7.42 7.96 -28.16
N VAL A 30 7.46 7.96 -26.82
CA VAL A 30 8.63 8.38 -26.05
C VAL A 30 9.80 7.44 -26.31
N TYR A 31 10.99 7.99 -26.49
CA TYR A 31 12.20 7.20 -26.66
C TYR A 31 12.66 6.67 -25.31
N CYS A 32 12.73 5.35 -25.17
CA CYS A 32 13.24 4.67 -23.98
C CYS A 32 14.60 4.07 -24.30
N PHE A 33 15.64 4.55 -23.62
CA PHE A 33 17.01 4.05 -23.79
C PHE A 33 17.17 2.64 -23.27
N GLU A 34 16.70 2.39 -22.05
CA GLU A 34 16.84 1.10 -21.39
C GLU A 34 15.61 0.76 -20.55
N PHE A 35 15.28 -0.52 -20.53
CA PHE A 35 14.42 -1.14 -19.52
C PHE A 35 15.25 -2.17 -18.77
N SER A 36 15.38 -2.01 -17.46
CA SER A 36 16.23 -2.83 -16.63
C SER A 36 15.45 -3.54 -15.53
N ILE A 37 15.72 -4.84 -15.38
CA ILE A 37 15.33 -5.63 -14.21
C ILE A 37 16.55 -5.68 -13.28
N GLY A 38 16.38 -5.11 -12.07
CA GLY A 38 17.47 -4.97 -11.10
C GLY A 38 18.30 -3.69 -11.30
N MET A 39 19.29 -3.54 -10.45
CA MET A 39 20.22 -2.40 -10.39
C MET A 39 21.68 -2.88 -10.43
N GLY A 40 22.64 -1.93 -10.55
CA GLY A 40 24.07 -2.22 -10.57
C GLY A 40 24.60 -2.64 -11.95
N PRO A 41 25.71 -3.36 -12.04
CA PRO A 41 26.33 -3.76 -13.31
C PRO A 41 25.42 -4.75 -14.07
N ALA A 42 25.35 -4.59 -15.40
CA ALA A 42 24.56 -5.45 -16.25
C ALA A 42 25.21 -6.84 -16.38
N LEU A 43 24.46 -7.88 -16.03
CA LEU A 43 24.86 -9.29 -16.22
C LEU A 43 24.50 -9.77 -17.62
N PHE A 44 23.33 -9.39 -18.10
CA PHE A 44 22.86 -9.73 -19.43
C PHE A 44 22.21 -8.52 -20.08
N THR A 45 22.50 -8.31 -21.36
CA THR A 45 21.95 -7.19 -22.11
C THR A 45 21.55 -7.64 -23.49
N ARG A 46 20.34 -7.28 -23.90
CA ARG A 46 19.84 -7.47 -25.25
C ARG A 46 19.43 -6.14 -25.86
N LYS A 47 20.05 -5.75 -26.93
CA LYS A 47 19.70 -4.55 -27.67
C LYS A 47 18.49 -4.83 -28.56
N GLY A 48 17.37 -4.14 -28.31
CA GLY A 48 16.22 -4.11 -29.21
C GLY A 48 16.45 -3.13 -30.36
N LYS A 49 15.39 -2.79 -31.11
CA LYS A 49 15.47 -1.78 -32.19
C LYS A 49 15.84 -0.40 -31.66
N GLU A 50 15.29 0.00 -30.54
CA GLU A 50 15.51 1.29 -29.87
C GLU A 50 15.96 1.11 -28.43
N THR A 51 15.27 0.25 -27.68
CA THR A 51 15.44 0.07 -26.24
C THR A 51 16.40 -1.08 -25.95
N LYS A 52 17.31 -0.87 -25.04
CA LYS A 52 18.18 -1.86 -24.45
C LYS A 52 17.45 -2.56 -23.30
N PHE A 53 17.40 -3.88 -23.28
CA PHE A 53 16.83 -4.67 -22.19
C PHE A 53 17.96 -5.28 -21.39
N SER A 54 17.99 -5.05 -20.08
CA SER A 54 19.08 -5.51 -19.21
C SER A 54 18.56 -6.27 -18.00
N ILE A 55 19.31 -7.28 -17.59
CA ILE A 55 19.21 -7.93 -16.29
C ILE A 55 20.48 -7.57 -15.53
N ARG A 56 20.35 -7.02 -14.34
CA ARG A 56 21.45 -6.48 -13.55
C ARG A 56 21.72 -7.29 -12.30
N ALA A 57 22.93 -7.12 -11.74
CA ALA A 57 23.47 -7.98 -10.69
C ALA A 57 22.71 -7.91 -9.37
N LEU A 58 22.15 -6.75 -9.02
CA LEU A 58 21.35 -6.58 -7.81
C LEU A 58 19.87 -6.76 -8.18
N PRO A 59 19.25 -7.88 -7.87
CA PRO A 59 17.85 -8.16 -8.21
C PRO A 59 16.88 -7.41 -7.28
N ILE A 60 17.16 -6.15 -7.01
CA ILE A 60 16.33 -5.25 -6.21
C ILE A 60 15.99 -4.07 -7.09
N GLY A 61 14.69 -3.89 -7.35
CA GLY A 61 14.24 -2.80 -8.18
C GLY A 61 14.32 -3.05 -9.68
N GLY A 62 14.32 -2.00 -10.42
CA GLY A 62 14.40 -1.90 -11.87
C GLY A 62 14.32 -0.44 -12.24
N TYR A 63 14.44 -0.10 -13.52
CA TYR A 63 14.21 1.25 -14.00
C TYR A 63 13.91 1.28 -15.49
N VAL A 64 13.25 2.34 -15.90
CA VAL A 64 13.10 2.75 -17.30
C VAL A 64 13.84 4.04 -17.52
N ALA A 65 14.87 4.06 -18.36
CA ALA A 65 15.54 5.28 -18.77
C ALA A 65 14.80 5.89 -19.96
N MET A 66 14.07 6.98 -19.73
CA MET A 66 13.34 7.70 -20.77
C MET A 66 14.09 8.98 -21.20
N ALA A 67 14.03 9.29 -22.48
CA ALA A 67 14.60 10.54 -23.00
C ALA A 67 13.81 11.74 -22.47
N GLY A 68 14.54 12.75 -21.99
CA GLY A 68 13.99 13.94 -21.37
C GLY A 68 13.82 13.83 -19.85
N GLU A 69 14.26 12.71 -19.24
CA GLU A 69 14.53 12.60 -17.83
C GLU A 69 16.04 12.80 -17.60
N THR A 70 16.39 13.50 -16.51
CA THR A 70 17.79 13.84 -16.21
C THR A 70 18.66 12.57 -16.16
N GLU A 71 18.22 11.54 -15.44
CA GLU A 71 18.94 10.29 -15.30
C GLU A 71 19.11 9.55 -16.64
N GLY A 72 18.08 9.56 -17.50
CA GLY A 72 18.13 8.95 -18.81
C GLY A 72 19.08 9.66 -19.75
N ASP A 73 19.01 10.97 -19.83
CA ASP A 73 19.86 11.78 -20.69
C ASP A 73 21.34 11.77 -20.24
N GLU A 74 21.61 11.78 -18.94
CA GLU A 74 22.97 11.67 -18.38
C GLU A 74 23.59 10.28 -18.61
N ALA A 75 22.80 9.23 -18.51
CA ALA A 75 23.30 7.85 -18.72
C ALA A 75 23.58 7.52 -20.20
N TYR A 76 22.97 8.26 -21.14
CA TYR A 76 23.06 8.02 -22.58
C TYR A 76 23.33 9.30 -23.40
N PRO A 77 24.41 10.06 -23.11
CA PRO A 77 24.66 11.38 -23.70
C PRO A 77 24.91 11.32 -25.22
N ASP A 78 25.42 10.20 -25.73
CA ASP A 78 25.78 10.02 -27.13
C ASP A 78 24.63 9.54 -28.01
N VAL A 79 23.48 9.20 -27.43
CA VAL A 79 22.33 8.70 -28.17
C VAL A 79 21.50 9.86 -28.74
N LYS A 80 21.45 9.94 -30.07
CA LYS A 80 20.61 10.94 -30.76
C LYS A 80 19.13 10.54 -30.65
N VAL A 81 18.39 11.29 -29.83
CA VAL A 81 16.92 11.12 -29.69
C VAL A 81 16.23 11.88 -30.82
N PRO A 82 15.32 11.25 -31.59
CA PRO A 82 14.54 11.95 -32.62
C PRO A 82 13.70 13.08 -31.99
N GLU A 83 13.47 14.14 -32.77
CA GLU A 83 12.67 15.29 -32.32
C GLU A 83 11.24 14.88 -31.90
N GLY A 84 10.73 15.52 -30.84
CA GLY A 84 9.39 15.26 -30.31
C GLY A 84 9.24 13.93 -29.56
N ARG A 85 10.34 13.19 -29.33
CA ARG A 85 10.29 11.87 -28.66
C ARG A 85 10.85 11.90 -27.22
N ARG A 86 11.11 13.08 -26.67
CA ARG A 86 11.43 13.24 -25.25
C ARG A 86 10.15 13.26 -24.43
N ILE A 87 10.16 12.82 -23.20
CA ILE A 87 9.00 12.93 -22.30
C ILE A 87 8.67 14.41 -22.06
N THR A 88 9.67 15.29 -22.04
CA THR A 88 9.50 16.74 -21.92
C THR A 88 8.70 17.34 -23.08
N ASP A 89 8.80 16.78 -24.29
CA ASP A 89 8.11 17.26 -25.50
C ASP A 89 6.64 16.81 -25.55
N GLN A 90 6.25 15.86 -24.69
CA GLN A 90 4.90 15.30 -24.70
C GLN A 90 3.89 16.27 -24.07
N LYS A 91 2.65 16.20 -24.57
CA LYS A 91 1.52 16.93 -23.98
C LYS A 91 1.34 16.56 -22.51
N PRO A 92 0.94 17.50 -21.62
CA PRO A 92 0.82 17.23 -20.18
C PRO A 92 0.01 15.98 -19.83
N TRP A 93 -1.14 15.76 -20.48
CA TRP A 93 -1.96 14.58 -20.22
C TRP A 93 -1.25 13.25 -20.54
N LYS A 94 -0.37 13.22 -21.55
CA LYS A 94 0.43 12.03 -21.85
C LYS A 94 1.47 11.76 -20.76
N LYS A 95 2.12 12.82 -20.26
CA LYS A 95 3.04 12.71 -19.11
C LYS A 95 2.33 12.13 -17.88
N ILE A 96 1.15 12.65 -17.57
CA ILE A 96 0.32 12.15 -16.48
C ILE A 96 -0.01 10.67 -16.68
N CYS A 97 -0.43 10.26 -17.88
CA CYS A 97 -0.71 8.85 -18.16
C CYS A 97 0.54 7.96 -17.99
N ILE A 98 1.71 8.41 -18.41
CA ILE A 98 2.97 7.67 -18.24
C ILE A 98 3.26 7.49 -16.76
N MET A 99 3.17 8.55 -15.96
CA MET A 99 3.43 8.50 -14.51
C MET A 99 2.43 7.62 -13.77
N LEU A 100 1.14 7.69 -14.12
CA LEU A 100 0.12 6.86 -13.48
C LEU A 100 0.16 5.39 -13.92
N ALA A 101 0.86 5.07 -15.01
CA ALA A 101 0.91 3.71 -15.55
C ALA A 101 1.62 2.73 -14.63
N GLY A 102 2.68 3.15 -13.93
CA GLY A 102 3.35 2.33 -12.92
C GLY A 102 2.42 1.95 -11.78
N VAL A 103 1.70 2.94 -11.25
CA VAL A 103 0.69 2.74 -10.20
C VAL A 103 -0.43 1.80 -10.67
N ALA A 104 -0.94 2.04 -11.88
CA ALA A 104 -2.00 1.21 -12.46
C ALA A 104 -1.57 -0.26 -12.61
N MET A 105 -0.31 -0.52 -12.97
CA MET A 105 0.22 -1.88 -13.08
C MET A 105 0.37 -2.57 -11.72
N ASN A 106 0.72 -1.84 -10.67
CA ASN A 106 0.75 -2.39 -9.31
C ASN A 106 -0.66 -2.73 -8.81
N PHE A 107 -1.65 -1.89 -9.10
CA PHE A 107 -3.05 -2.19 -8.80
C PHE A 107 -3.57 -3.39 -9.60
N LEU A 108 -3.21 -3.48 -10.87
CA LEU A 108 -3.57 -4.62 -11.72
C LEU A 108 -2.96 -5.92 -11.19
N LEU A 109 -1.69 -5.91 -10.79
CA LEU A 109 -1.01 -7.07 -10.19
C LEU A 109 -1.72 -7.53 -8.93
N ALA A 110 -2.03 -6.59 -8.02
CA ALA A 110 -2.75 -6.90 -6.78
C ALA A 110 -4.13 -7.49 -7.07
N TRP A 111 -4.89 -6.87 -7.97
CA TRP A 111 -6.22 -7.34 -8.37
C TRP A 111 -6.20 -8.76 -8.95
N VAL A 112 -5.29 -9.04 -9.85
CA VAL A 112 -5.15 -10.37 -10.45
C VAL A 112 -4.82 -11.41 -9.37
N ILE A 113 -3.87 -11.12 -8.48
CA ILE A 113 -3.49 -12.07 -7.42
C ILE A 113 -4.64 -12.29 -6.45
N PHE A 114 -5.32 -11.24 -5.97
CA PHE A 114 -6.49 -11.40 -5.09
C PHE A 114 -7.59 -12.23 -5.77
N SER A 115 -7.90 -11.95 -7.03
CA SER A 115 -8.91 -12.68 -7.78
C SER A 115 -8.56 -14.16 -7.94
N MET A 116 -7.30 -14.48 -8.27
CA MET A 116 -6.83 -15.86 -8.42
C MET A 116 -6.80 -16.60 -7.07
N PHE A 117 -6.41 -15.91 -5.99
CA PHE A 117 -6.44 -16.49 -4.66
C PHE A 117 -7.86 -16.83 -4.23
N LEU A 118 -8.83 -15.92 -4.42
CA LEU A 118 -10.24 -16.17 -4.14
C LEU A 118 -10.81 -17.31 -4.98
N LEU A 119 -10.41 -17.41 -6.25
CA LEU A 119 -10.80 -18.52 -7.11
C LEU A 119 -10.26 -19.85 -6.59
N HIS A 120 -9.02 -19.86 -6.07
CA HIS A 120 -8.40 -21.05 -5.51
C HIS A 120 -9.07 -21.50 -4.20
N THR A 121 -9.40 -20.55 -3.30
CA THR A 121 -10.08 -20.84 -2.03
C THR A 121 -11.54 -21.22 -2.21
N GLY A 122 -12.17 -20.80 -3.31
CA GLY A 122 -13.56 -21.09 -3.66
C GLY A 122 -14.59 -20.32 -2.82
N THR A 123 -14.18 -19.54 -1.83
CA THR A 123 -15.08 -18.79 -0.93
C THR A 123 -14.52 -17.41 -0.61
N PHE A 124 -15.42 -16.45 -0.44
CA PHE A 124 -15.15 -15.12 0.07
C PHE A 124 -16.09 -14.85 1.25
N THR A 125 -15.53 -14.42 2.38
CA THR A 125 -16.32 -14.02 3.54
C THR A 125 -16.53 -12.51 3.50
N LYS A 126 -17.75 -12.07 3.26
CA LYS A 126 -18.08 -10.64 3.35
C LYS A 126 -17.82 -10.15 4.76
N SER A 127 -17.19 -9.00 4.89
CA SER A 127 -17.10 -8.34 6.20
C SER A 127 -18.49 -8.11 6.78
N SER A 128 -18.69 -8.55 8.01
CA SER A 128 -19.97 -8.34 8.71
C SER A 128 -20.17 -6.86 9.03
N GLU A 129 -21.41 -6.46 9.15
CA GLU A 129 -21.76 -5.16 9.73
C GLU A 129 -21.15 -5.04 11.14
N PRO A 130 -20.89 -3.82 11.63
CA PRO A 130 -20.31 -3.59 12.94
C PRO A 130 -21.35 -3.82 14.06
N VAL A 131 -21.90 -5.04 14.08
CA VAL A 131 -22.89 -5.49 15.06
C VAL A 131 -22.25 -6.54 15.96
N ILE A 132 -22.39 -6.36 17.27
CA ILE A 132 -21.90 -7.28 18.27
C ILE A 132 -22.72 -8.56 18.20
N ALA A 133 -22.10 -9.70 17.92
CA ALA A 133 -22.80 -10.98 17.90
C ALA A 133 -22.86 -11.60 19.30
N THR A 134 -21.73 -11.59 20.02
CA THR A 134 -21.65 -12.09 21.38
C THR A 134 -20.78 -11.18 22.23
N VAL A 135 -21.08 -11.11 23.51
CA VAL A 135 -20.24 -10.49 24.54
C VAL A 135 -19.78 -11.64 25.46
N LEU A 136 -18.46 -11.71 25.68
CA LEU A 136 -17.87 -12.73 26.53
C LEU A 136 -18.16 -12.44 28.00
N GLU A 137 -18.47 -13.47 28.76
CA GLU A 137 -18.66 -13.37 30.21
C GLU A 137 -17.40 -12.85 30.91
N ASN A 138 -17.58 -12.02 31.92
CA ASN A 138 -16.52 -11.36 32.69
C ASN A 138 -15.58 -10.48 31.86
N SER A 139 -15.98 -10.11 30.64
CA SER A 139 -15.21 -9.23 29.77
C SER A 139 -15.43 -7.74 30.08
N PRO A 140 -14.49 -6.87 29.64
CA PRO A 140 -14.69 -5.43 29.72
C PRO A 140 -15.99 -4.93 29.07
N ALA A 141 -16.36 -5.54 27.95
CA ALA A 141 -17.58 -5.17 27.23
C ALA A 141 -18.83 -5.51 28.02
N GLU A 142 -18.87 -6.66 28.72
CA GLU A 142 -19.99 -7.02 29.60
C GLU A 142 -20.08 -6.07 30.79
N GLN A 143 -18.95 -5.79 31.46
CA GLN A 143 -18.89 -4.86 32.59
C GLN A 143 -19.34 -3.45 32.22
N ALA A 144 -19.08 -3.03 30.98
CA ALA A 144 -19.52 -1.75 30.44
C ALA A 144 -20.99 -1.78 29.96
N GLY A 145 -21.65 -2.94 29.98
CA GLY A 145 -23.06 -3.07 29.62
C GLY A 145 -23.33 -3.17 28.11
N LEU A 146 -22.31 -3.52 27.30
CA LEU A 146 -22.51 -3.89 25.88
C LEU A 146 -23.28 -5.20 25.77
N GLN A 147 -24.10 -5.35 24.77
CA GLN A 147 -24.96 -6.51 24.56
C GLN A 147 -24.87 -7.02 23.12
N ALA A 148 -25.23 -8.30 22.93
CA ALA A 148 -25.45 -8.86 21.60
C ALA A 148 -26.59 -8.10 20.90
N GLY A 149 -26.36 -7.75 19.63
CA GLY A 149 -27.28 -6.96 18.84
C GLY A 149 -26.91 -5.46 18.77
N ASP A 150 -26.04 -4.95 19.64
CA ASP A 150 -25.57 -3.58 19.59
C ASP A 150 -24.85 -3.31 18.26
N ARG A 151 -25.27 -2.25 17.56
CA ARG A 151 -24.56 -1.79 16.37
C ARG A 151 -23.61 -0.66 16.75
N ILE A 152 -22.33 -0.83 16.49
CA ILE A 152 -21.31 0.18 16.75
C ILE A 152 -21.39 1.25 15.67
N ILE A 153 -21.77 2.48 16.07
CA ILE A 153 -21.88 3.62 15.14
C ILE A 153 -20.57 4.39 15.11
N LYS A 154 -19.95 4.60 16.28
CA LYS A 154 -18.73 5.39 16.42
C LYS A 154 -17.91 4.89 17.59
N VAL A 155 -16.61 4.94 17.43
CA VAL A 155 -15.64 4.69 18.51
C VAL A 155 -14.68 5.86 18.58
N VAL A 156 -14.43 6.34 19.80
CA VAL A 156 -13.52 7.45 20.10
C VAL A 156 -12.50 6.97 21.12
N LYS A 157 -11.22 7.12 20.83
CA LYS A 157 -10.11 6.83 21.75
C LYS A 157 -9.81 8.04 22.66
N GLU A 158 -9.10 7.82 23.76
CA GLU A 158 -8.66 8.88 24.68
C GLU A 158 -7.87 9.99 23.96
N ASP A 159 -7.11 9.66 22.93
CA ASP A 159 -6.34 10.62 22.15
C ASP A 159 -7.20 11.48 21.19
N GLY A 160 -8.54 11.32 21.23
CA GLY A 160 -9.50 12.01 20.38
C GLY A 160 -9.60 11.46 18.95
N SER A 161 -8.88 10.37 18.61
CA SER A 161 -9.10 9.69 17.33
C SER A 161 -10.45 8.99 17.33
N SER A 162 -11.13 8.99 16.19
CA SER A 162 -12.43 8.34 16.07
C SER A 162 -12.60 7.64 14.74
N VAL A 163 -13.46 6.63 14.74
CA VAL A 163 -13.92 5.92 13.54
C VAL A 163 -15.43 5.74 13.59
N GLU A 164 -16.06 5.79 12.44
CA GLU A 164 -17.46 5.40 12.21
C GLU A 164 -17.41 4.14 11.33
N PRO A 165 -17.29 2.95 11.93
CA PRO A 165 -17.00 1.73 11.19
C PRO A 165 -18.23 1.31 10.36
N LYS A 166 -17.99 1.01 9.09
CA LYS A 166 -19.01 0.40 8.21
C LYS A 166 -19.02 -1.12 8.32
N THR A 167 -17.89 -1.68 8.74
CA THR A 167 -17.70 -3.12 8.92
C THR A 167 -17.03 -3.40 10.27
N PHE A 168 -17.23 -4.61 10.78
CA PHE A 168 -16.54 -5.03 12.01
C PHE A 168 -15.02 -5.10 11.84
N LEU A 169 -14.56 -5.36 10.63
CA LEU A 169 -13.13 -5.34 10.30
C LEU A 169 -12.51 -3.94 10.43
N GLU A 170 -13.22 -2.89 9.98
CA GLU A 170 -12.79 -1.50 10.18
C GLU A 170 -12.72 -1.13 11.66
N PHE A 171 -13.68 -1.61 12.44
CA PHE A 171 -13.66 -1.48 13.91
C PHE A 171 -12.43 -2.15 14.51
N GLN A 172 -12.14 -3.40 14.15
CA GLN A 172 -10.96 -4.14 14.62
C GLN A 172 -9.66 -3.46 14.21
N ALA A 173 -9.55 -3.04 12.95
CA ALA A 173 -8.36 -2.35 12.45
C ALA A 173 -8.10 -1.02 13.15
N PHE A 174 -9.15 -0.28 13.52
CA PHE A 174 -9.02 0.96 14.28
C PHE A 174 -8.53 0.71 15.70
N ASN A 175 -9.04 -0.31 16.35
CA ASN A 175 -8.75 -0.57 17.77
C ASN A 175 -7.33 -1.14 17.97
N GLY A 176 -6.87 -2.05 17.11
CA GLY A 176 -5.50 -2.59 17.14
C GLY A 176 -4.99 -2.85 18.56
N ASP A 177 -3.81 -2.31 18.89
CA ASP A 177 -3.16 -2.46 20.21
C ASP A 177 -3.53 -1.33 21.19
N ASN A 178 -4.73 -0.75 21.10
CA ASN A 178 -5.12 0.30 22.03
C ASN A 178 -5.24 -0.24 23.47
N LYS A 179 -4.60 0.47 24.41
CA LYS A 179 -4.56 0.13 25.83
C LYS A 179 -5.50 1.00 26.67
N GLY A 180 -5.89 2.16 26.09
CA GLY A 180 -6.69 3.17 26.77
C GLY A 180 -8.19 2.90 26.68
N THR A 181 -8.94 3.65 27.47
CA THR A 181 -10.40 3.62 27.44
C THR A 181 -10.92 4.15 26.11
N GLU A 182 -11.93 3.50 25.57
CA GLU A 182 -12.61 3.91 24.34
C GLU A 182 -14.07 4.21 24.64
N THR A 183 -14.58 5.25 24.00
CA THR A 183 -15.99 5.62 24.05
C THR A 183 -16.71 5.08 22.84
N PHE A 184 -17.59 4.11 23.06
CA PHE A 184 -18.44 3.50 22.03
C PHE A 184 -19.77 4.22 21.95
N THR A 185 -20.16 4.69 20.79
CA THR A 185 -21.52 5.09 20.47
C THR A 185 -22.18 3.93 19.76
N ILE A 186 -23.22 3.37 20.34
CA ILE A 186 -23.94 2.18 19.84
C ILE A 186 -25.41 2.52 19.57
N LEU A 187 -26.02 1.77 18.67
CA LEU A 187 -27.46 1.76 18.45
C LEU A 187 -28.02 0.46 19.00
N ARG A 188 -28.92 0.57 19.99
CA ARG A 188 -29.66 -0.53 20.60
C ARG A 188 -31.14 -0.20 20.58
N ASP A 189 -31.99 -1.04 20.00
CA ASP A 189 -33.43 -0.88 19.92
C ASP A 189 -33.89 0.52 19.41
N GLY A 190 -33.16 1.07 18.47
CA GLY A 190 -33.39 2.39 17.89
C GLY A 190 -32.93 3.59 18.74
N GLN A 191 -32.34 3.34 19.90
CA GLN A 191 -31.75 4.36 20.76
C GLN A 191 -30.23 4.41 20.66
N THR A 192 -29.67 5.61 20.61
CA THR A 192 -28.23 5.81 20.63
C THR A 192 -27.75 5.89 22.08
N LEU A 193 -26.83 5.01 22.45
CA LEU A 193 -26.24 4.95 23.78
C LEU A 193 -24.72 5.18 23.66
N THR A 194 -24.13 5.74 24.70
CA THR A 194 -22.69 5.93 24.80
C THR A 194 -22.16 5.12 25.98
N VAL A 195 -21.14 4.32 25.75
CA VAL A 195 -20.57 3.38 26.71
C VAL A 195 -19.06 3.50 26.70
N GLU A 196 -18.42 3.60 27.85
CA GLU A 196 -16.95 3.59 27.96
C GLU A 196 -16.47 2.18 28.25
N VAL A 197 -15.48 1.71 27.50
CA VAL A 197 -14.92 0.37 27.62
C VAL A 197 -13.39 0.46 27.63
N THR A 198 -12.78 -0.13 28.66
CA THR A 198 -11.32 -0.24 28.74
C THR A 198 -10.92 -1.67 28.42
N PRO A 199 -10.15 -1.91 27.35
CA PRO A 199 -9.78 -3.27 26.96
C PRO A 199 -8.84 -3.91 27.98
N THR A 200 -8.88 -5.23 28.09
CA THR A 200 -7.95 -6.00 28.92
C THR A 200 -6.95 -6.75 28.05
N TYR A 201 -5.72 -6.90 28.58
CA TYR A 201 -4.68 -7.66 27.90
C TYR A 201 -4.91 -9.16 28.03
N ASN A 202 -4.95 -9.85 26.91
CA ASN A 202 -5.03 -11.31 26.84
C ASN A 202 -3.65 -11.88 26.51
N LYS A 203 -3.10 -12.69 27.43
CA LYS A 203 -1.77 -13.32 27.30
C LYS A 203 -1.72 -14.39 26.22
N GLU A 204 -2.85 -15.05 25.91
CA GLU A 204 -2.88 -16.12 24.92
C GLU A 204 -2.82 -15.60 23.49
N THR A 205 -3.45 -14.46 23.26
CA THR A 205 -3.49 -13.82 21.93
C THR A 205 -2.48 -12.67 21.77
N ASP A 206 -1.74 -12.35 22.85
CA ASP A 206 -0.79 -11.23 22.92
C ASP A 206 -1.43 -9.90 22.42
N SER A 207 -2.68 -9.64 22.82
CA SER A 207 -3.46 -8.52 22.34
C SER A 207 -4.44 -7.97 23.38
N TYR A 208 -4.83 -6.71 23.22
CA TYR A 208 -5.88 -6.09 24.04
C TYR A 208 -7.24 -6.41 23.46
N MET A 209 -8.16 -6.85 24.30
CA MET A 209 -9.48 -7.33 23.88
C MET A 209 -10.60 -6.68 24.71
N PHE A 210 -11.70 -6.38 24.04
CA PHE A 210 -12.95 -5.92 24.70
C PHE A 210 -13.84 -7.08 25.13
N GLY A 211 -13.65 -8.25 24.52
CA GLY A 211 -14.51 -9.41 24.76
C GLY A 211 -15.80 -9.38 23.95
N ILE A 212 -15.77 -8.83 22.75
CA ILE A 212 -16.90 -8.85 21.80
C ILE A 212 -16.51 -9.65 20.56
N SER A 213 -17.48 -10.34 19.95
CA SER A 213 -17.29 -10.99 18.66
C SER A 213 -18.22 -10.42 17.58
N ALA A 214 -17.75 -10.49 16.34
CA ALA A 214 -18.58 -10.17 15.19
C ALA A 214 -19.56 -11.30 14.88
N LYS A 215 -20.65 -10.97 14.21
CA LYS A 215 -21.45 -11.97 13.50
C LYS A 215 -20.57 -12.55 12.36
N ALA A 216 -20.62 -13.86 12.20
CA ALA A 216 -19.93 -14.49 11.08
C ALA A 216 -20.39 -13.84 9.76
N GLY A 217 -19.45 -13.40 8.96
CA GLY A 217 -19.74 -12.80 7.66
C GLY A 217 -20.41 -13.82 6.73
N GLU A 218 -21.24 -13.35 5.82
CA GLU A 218 -21.86 -14.18 4.79
C GLU A 218 -20.78 -14.77 3.89
N GLN A 219 -20.76 -16.10 3.77
CA GLN A 219 -19.86 -16.79 2.86
C GLN A 219 -20.46 -16.84 1.44
N VAL A 220 -19.74 -16.28 0.49
CA VAL A 220 -20.10 -16.30 -0.92
C VAL A 220 -19.23 -17.32 -1.64
N LYS A 221 -19.84 -18.21 -2.43
CA LYS A 221 -19.09 -19.10 -3.31
C LYS A 221 -18.46 -18.33 -4.46
N ILE A 222 -17.16 -18.54 -4.64
CA ILE A 222 -16.39 -17.91 -5.71
C ILE A 222 -16.32 -18.84 -6.91
N ASN A 223 -16.46 -18.26 -8.10
CA ASN A 223 -16.32 -18.89 -9.39
C ASN A 223 -15.54 -17.97 -10.35
N LEU A 224 -15.23 -18.45 -11.55
CA LEU A 224 -14.43 -17.73 -12.55
C LEU A 224 -15.04 -16.36 -12.96
N LEU A 225 -16.36 -16.22 -12.87
CA LEU A 225 -17.05 -14.98 -13.27
C LEU A 225 -17.02 -13.92 -12.17
N ASN A 226 -17.23 -14.32 -10.91
CA ASN A 226 -17.33 -13.40 -9.80
C ASN A 226 -16.03 -13.16 -9.04
N CYS A 227 -14.98 -13.98 -9.25
CA CYS A 227 -13.68 -13.78 -8.57
C CYS A 227 -13.09 -12.39 -8.85
N TRP A 228 -13.25 -11.86 -10.05
CA TRP A 228 -12.76 -10.52 -10.41
C TRP A 228 -13.46 -9.40 -9.64
N TYR A 229 -14.77 -9.53 -9.45
CA TYR A 229 -15.53 -8.58 -8.64
C TYR A 229 -15.10 -8.62 -7.17
N TYR A 230 -15.04 -9.82 -6.57
CA TYR A 230 -14.64 -9.95 -5.17
C TYR A 230 -13.16 -9.64 -4.94
N GLY A 231 -12.30 -9.85 -5.94
CA GLY A 231 -10.92 -9.35 -5.92
C GLY A 231 -10.83 -7.83 -5.83
N LEU A 232 -11.72 -7.09 -6.53
CA LEU A 232 -11.85 -5.64 -6.37
C LEU A 232 -12.37 -5.23 -4.99
N VAL A 233 -13.35 -5.98 -4.45
CA VAL A 233 -13.87 -5.74 -3.10
C VAL A 233 -12.75 -5.88 -2.06
N GLU A 234 -11.96 -6.96 -2.14
CA GLU A 234 -10.81 -7.18 -1.25
C GLU A 234 -9.78 -6.03 -1.38
N MET A 235 -9.46 -5.66 -2.61
CA MET A 235 -8.55 -4.53 -2.86
C MET A 235 -9.09 -3.22 -2.29
N GLN A 236 -10.39 -2.96 -2.39
CA GLN A 236 -11.03 -1.77 -1.82
C GLN A 236 -10.92 -1.75 -0.28
N VAL A 237 -11.14 -2.88 0.37
CA VAL A 237 -11.02 -3.01 1.84
C VAL A 237 -9.60 -2.68 2.27
N ILE A 238 -8.58 -3.30 1.66
CA ILE A 238 -7.18 -3.07 2.00
C ILE A 238 -6.78 -1.62 1.70
N THR A 239 -7.23 -1.06 0.58
CA THR A 239 -6.99 0.36 0.23
C THR A 239 -7.57 1.29 1.29
N SER A 240 -8.81 1.06 1.73
CA SER A 240 -9.43 1.86 2.79
C SER A 240 -8.61 1.81 4.08
N MET A 241 -8.22 0.61 4.51
CA MET A 241 -7.37 0.43 5.70
C MET A 241 -6.02 1.15 5.57
N THR A 242 -5.36 1.05 4.43
CA THR A 242 -4.09 1.74 4.17
C THR A 242 -4.25 3.27 4.20
N ILE A 243 -5.30 3.81 3.58
CA ILE A 243 -5.58 5.25 3.60
C ILE A 243 -5.85 5.73 5.04
N HIS A 244 -6.65 4.99 5.82
CA HIS A 244 -6.88 5.34 7.22
C HIS A 244 -5.59 5.30 8.06
N ALA A 245 -4.73 4.31 7.85
CA ALA A 245 -3.42 4.23 8.49
C ALA A 245 -2.53 5.43 8.13
N LEU A 246 -2.50 5.83 6.85
CA LEU A 246 -1.76 7.01 6.39
C LEU A 246 -2.29 8.31 7.00
N LEU A 247 -3.61 8.48 7.07
CA LEU A 247 -4.23 9.65 7.68
C LEU A 247 -3.92 9.73 9.19
N ASN A 248 -3.91 8.60 9.88
CA ASN A 248 -3.50 8.53 11.28
C ASN A 248 -2.03 8.90 11.44
N LEU A 249 -1.17 8.41 10.55
CA LEU A 249 0.25 8.73 10.55
C LEU A 249 0.52 10.24 10.39
N VAL A 250 -0.18 10.90 9.46
CA VAL A 250 -0.10 12.35 9.26
C VAL A 250 -0.53 13.11 10.53
N ARG A 251 -1.43 12.55 11.32
CA ARG A 251 -1.86 13.09 12.62
C ARG A 251 -0.91 12.73 13.78
N GLY A 252 0.23 12.09 13.48
CA GLY A 252 1.21 11.65 14.49
C GLY A 252 0.81 10.40 15.27
N LYS A 253 -0.21 9.65 14.79
CA LYS A 253 -0.74 8.45 15.45
C LYS A 253 -0.30 7.19 14.71
N GLY A 254 -0.09 6.09 15.46
CA GLY A 254 0.28 4.81 14.85
C GLY A 254 1.73 4.73 14.35
N LEU A 255 2.61 5.63 14.79
CA LEU A 255 4.04 5.61 14.45
C LEU A 255 4.72 4.28 14.82
N ASN A 256 4.29 3.66 15.90
CA ASN A 256 4.75 2.36 16.37
C ASN A 256 4.29 1.18 15.48
N GLN A 257 3.30 1.40 14.61
CA GLN A 257 2.81 0.38 13.66
C GLN A 257 3.53 0.45 12.31
N LEU A 258 4.36 1.49 12.09
CA LEU A 258 5.18 1.55 10.88
C LEU A 258 6.14 0.38 10.83
N SER A 259 6.10 -0.32 9.70
CA SER A 259 7.06 -1.36 9.34
C SER A 259 8.01 -0.88 8.26
N GLY A 260 9.29 -1.09 8.50
CA GLY A 260 10.35 -0.85 7.53
C GLY A 260 10.73 -2.12 6.76
N PRO A 261 11.88 -2.12 6.07
CA PRO A 261 12.36 -3.26 5.31
C PRO A 261 12.52 -4.54 6.15
N VAL A 262 12.87 -4.41 7.44
CA VAL A 262 13.04 -5.54 8.35
C VAL A 262 11.68 -6.18 8.67
N GLY A 263 10.63 -5.39 8.87
CA GLY A 263 9.28 -5.89 9.08
C GLY A 263 8.72 -6.58 7.83
N ILE A 264 8.98 -6.05 6.63
CA ILE A 264 8.59 -6.72 5.37
C ILE A 264 9.34 -8.06 5.22
N TYR A 265 10.62 -8.13 5.58
CA TYR A 265 11.38 -9.37 5.58
C TYR A 265 10.78 -10.41 6.54
N GLN A 266 10.40 -10.00 7.75
CA GLN A 266 9.74 -10.88 8.74
C GLN A 266 8.37 -11.34 8.25
N ALA A 267 7.55 -10.43 7.70
CA ALA A 267 6.29 -10.78 7.08
C ALA A 267 6.50 -11.80 5.96
N THR A 268 7.53 -11.62 5.12
CA THR A 268 7.87 -12.59 4.07
C THR A 268 8.19 -13.96 4.65
N ALA A 269 8.94 -14.05 5.75
CA ALA A 269 9.22 -15.32 6.42
C ALA A 269 7.94 -16.00 6.93
N THR A 270 7.09 -15.22 7.61
CA THR A 270 5.82 -15.71 8.18
C THR A 270 4.87 -16.19 7.08
N TYR A 271 4.59 -15.36 6.07
CA TYR A 271 3.66 -15.72 5.01
C TYR A 271 4.18 -16.86 4.12
N ALA A 272 5.50 -16.93 3.89
CA ALA A 272 6.09 -18.05 3.15
C ALA A 272 5.98 -19.36 3.93
N SER A 273 6.04 -19.36 5.27
CA SER A 273 5.85 -20.56 6.09
C SER A 273 4.41 -21.08 6.06
N LEU A 274 3.43 -20.21 5.81
CA LEU A 274 2.01 -20.55 5.64
C LEU A 274 1.69 -21.11 4.25
N GLY A 275 2.65 -21.06 3.31
CA GLY A 275 2.55 -21.62 1.98
C GLY A 275 2.50 -20.59 0.86
N PHE A 276 2.53 -21.10 -0.39
CA PHE A 276 2.63 -20.26 -1.59
C PHE A 276 1.46 -19.28 -1.74
N GLY A 277 0.23 -19.71 -1.44
CA GLY A 277 -0.95 -18.84 -1.52
C GLY A 277 -0.86 -17.63 -0.58
N ALA A 278 -0.44 -17.86 0.66
CA ALA A 278 -0.24 -16.78 1.64
C ALA A 278 0.89 -15.82 1.20
N TYR A 279 2.00 -16.34 0.68
CA TYR A 279 3.07 -15.52 0.14
C TYR A 279 2.59 -14.65 -1.04
N MET A 280 1.77 -15.18 -1.96
CA MET A 280 1.19 -14.39 -3.04
C MET A 280 0.24 -13.31 -2.54
N MET A 281 -0.52 -13.57 -1.47
CA MET A 281 -1.35 -12.54 -0.82
C MET A 281 -0.49 -11.40 -0.26
N LEU A 282 0.66 -11.69 0.34
CA LEU A 282 1.62 -10.67 0.77
C LEU A 282 2.14 -9.86 -0.42
N VAL A 283 2.48 -10.51 -1.55
CA VAL A 283 2.90 -9.83 -2.79
C VAL A 283 1.82 -8.85 -3.26
N ALA A 284 0.55 -9.29 -3.28
CA ALA A 284 -0.58 -8.46 -3.68
C ALA A 284 -0.77 -7.26 -2.76
N GLN A 285 -0.71 -7.48 -1.43
CA GLN A 285 -0.87 -6.43 -0.44
C GLN A 285 0.25 -5.38 -0.54
N ILE A 286 1.51 -5.82 -0.66
CA ILE A 286 2.64 -4.89 -0.79
C ILE A 286 2.57 -4.16 -2.14
N SER A 287 2.22 -4.84 -3.24
CA SER A 287 2.04 -4.20 -4.55
C SER A 287 0.98 -3.10 -4.50
N LEU A 288 -0.17 -3.39 -3.86
CA LEU A 288 -1.23 -2.40 -3.66
C LEU A 288 -0.74 -1.21 -2.83
N ASN A 289 -0.04 -1.46 -1.73
CA ASN A 289 0.51 -0.41 -0.88
C ASN A 289 1.53 0.45 -1.63
N VAL A 290 2.45 -0.16 -2.40
CA VAL A 290 3.41 0.58 -3.24
C VAL A 290 2.68 1.47 -4.24
N GLY A 291 1.61 0.96 -4.87
CA GLY A 291 0.76 1.77 -5.74
C GLY A 291 0.12 2.97 -5.02
N ILE A 292 -0.43 2.76 -3.81
CA ILE A 292 -1.04 3.83 -3.00
C ILE A 292 0.02 4.86 -2.57
N PHE A 293 1.18 4.42 -2.09
CA PHE A 293 2.27 5.31 -1.69
C PHE A 293 2.77 6.14 -2.87
N ASN A 294 2.90 5.54 -4.07
CA ASN A 294 3.32 6.27 -5.26
C ASN A 294 2.29 7.31 -5.75
N LEU A 295 1.05 7.26 -5.28
CA LEU A 295 0.05 8.32 -5.54
C LEU A 295 0.17 9.52 -4.58
N LEU A 296 1.00 9.44 -3.53
CA LEU A 296 1.18 10.58 -2.63
C LEU A 296 1.77 11.78 -3.36
N PRO A 297 1.36 13.02 -2.98
CA PRO A 297 1.82 14.24 -3.64
C PRO A 297 3.25 14.65 -3.23
N LEU A 298 4.16 13.69 -3.23
CA LEU A 298 5.59 13.90 -2.91
C LEU A 298 6.39 13.90 -4.22
N PRO A 299 7.15 14.95 -4.56
CA PRO A 299 7.83 15.13 -5.85
C PRO A 299 8.79 14.00 -6.25
N VAL A 300 9.21 13.17 -5.33
CA VAL A 300 10.05 11.98 -5.55
C VAL A 300 9.22 10.79 -6.07
N LEU A 301 7.90 10.82 -5.90
CA LEU A 301 6.97 9.77 -6.29
C LEU A 301 6.17 10.18 -7.53
N ASP A 302 5.60 9.22 -8.23
CA ASP A 302 4.80 9.46 -9.45
C ASP A 302 3.66 10.45 -9.21
N GLY A 303 2.93 10.31 -8.11
CA GLY A 303 1.83 11.21 -7.74
C GLY A 303 2.28 12.67 -7.58
N GLY A 304 3.46 12.88 -7.03
CA GLY A 304 4.03 14.23 -6.94
C GLY A 304 4.41 14.80 -8.30
N GLN A 305 4.96 13.99 -9.19
CA GLN A 305 5.25 14.40 -10.57
C GLN A 305 3.96 14.71 -11.35
N VAL A 306 2.90 13.93 -11.11
CA VAL A 306 1.56 14.23 -11.64
C VAL A 306 1.07 15.58 -11.14
N VAL A 307 1.15 15.86 -9.83
CA VAL A 307 0.73 17.15 -9.26
C VAL A 307 1.52 18.30 -9.86
N ILE A 308 2.85 18.19 -9.96
CA ILE A 308 3.69 19.22 -10.60
C ILE A 308 3.25 19.44 -12.06
N THR A 309 3.08 18.38 -12.83
CA THR A 309 2.66 18.46 -14.24
C THR A 309 1.28 19.12 -14.39
N VAL A 310 0.32 18.79 -13.52
CA VAL A 310 -1.01 19.41 -13.50
C VAL A 310 -0.93 20.89 -13.17
N LEU A 311 -0.15 21.27 -12.15
CA LEU A 311 0.03 22.66 -11.76
C LEU A 311 0.69 23.48 -12.88
N GLU A 312 1.74 22.95 -13.53
CA GLU A 312 2.37 23.60 -14.70
C GLU A 312 1.39 23.74 -15.88
N TRP A 313 0.54 22.75 -16.09
CA TRP A 313 -0.47 22.78 -17.14
C TRP A 313 -1.55 23.85 -16.89
N ILE A 314 -2.06 23.95 -15.66
CA ILE A 314 -3.07 24.93 -15.27
C ILE A 314 -2.50 26.34 -15.28
N THR A 315 -1.32 26.52 -14.70
CA THR A 315 -0.67 27.85 -14.59
C THR A 315 -0.03 28.30 -15.88
N ARG A 316 0.15 27.39 -16.86
CA ARG A 316 0.89 27.62 -18.13
C ARG A 316 2.32 28.15 -17.90
N ARG A 317 2.92 27.82 -16.75
CA ARG A 317 4.28 28.22 -16.37
C ARG A 317 5.04 26.99 -15.88
N GLN A 318 6.29 26.89 -16.28
CA GLN A 318 7.19 25.89 -15.71
C GLN A 318 7.71 26.38 -14.37
N PHE A 319 7.78 25.47 -13.39
CA PHE A 319 8.40 25.77 -12.11
C PHE A 319 9.93 25.91 -12.28
N ASN A 320 10.51 26.73 -11.45
CA ASN A 320 11.95 26.90 -11.42
C ASN A 320 12.63 25.57 -11.06
N GLU A 321 13.55 25.12 -11.91
CA GLU A 321 14.26 23.83 -11.71
C GLU A 321 15.00 23.77 -10.37
N LYS A 322 15.58 24.88 -9.90
CA LYS A 322 16.21 24.94 -8.57
C LYS A 322 15.22 24.69 -7.45
N LEU A 323 13.98 25.21 -7.58
CA LEU A 323 12.92 24.99 -6.59
C LEU A 323 12.46 23.53 -6.61
N LYS A 324 12.25 22.94 -7.80
CA LYS A 324 11.91 21.52 -7.93
C LYS A 324 12.98 20.65 -7.26
N THR A 325 14.25 20.87 -7.57
CA THR A 325 15.38 20.12 -6.99
C THR A 325 15.42 20.28 -5.46
N ALA A 326 15.25 21.50 -4.94
CA ALA A 326 15.24 21.72 -3.50
C ALA A 326 14.11 20.95 -2.79
N ILE A 327 12.89 21.00 -3.35
CA ILE A 327 11.75 20.25 -2.81
C ILE A 327 12.01 18.74 -2.89
N MET A 328 12.56 18.25 -4.00
CA MET A 328 12.92 16.83 -4.14
C MET A 328 13.92 16.39 -3.07
N ILE A 329 14.97 17.18 -2.81
CA ILE A 329 15.96 16.88 -1.77
C ILE A 329 15.29 16.80 -0.38
N VAL A 330 14.42 17.77 -0.04
CA VAL A 330 13.69 17.76 1.23
C VAL A 330 12.81 16.50 1.34
N CYS A 331 12.11 16.12 0.28
CA CYS A 331 11.29 14.91 0.26
C CYS A 331 12.14 13.64 0.41
N TRP A 332 13.31 13.55 -0.24
CA TRP A 332 14.25 12.45 -0.07
C TRP A 332 14.72 12.31 1.37
N VAL A 333 15.13 13.44 1.99
CA VAL A 333 15.54 13.45 3.41
C VAL A 333 14.41 12.98 4.31
N LEU A 334 13.17 13.44 4.05
CA LEU A 334 12.00 13.01 4.81
C LEU A 334 11.76 11.50 4.69
N LEU A 335 11.75 10.97 3.45
CA LEU A 335 11.52 9.54 3.21
C LEU A 335 12.60 8.65 3.83
N ILE A 336 13.87 9.06 3.73
CA ILE A 336 14.99 8.34 4.36
C ILE A 336 14.84 8.38 5.89
N SER A 337 14.45 9.51 6.47
CA SER A 337 14.24 9.65 7.90
C SER A 337 13.12 8.73 8.41
N VAL A 338 12.00 8.67 7.67
CA VAL A 338 10.88 7.76 7.97
C VAL A 338 11.32 6.30 7.85
N MET A 339 12.09 5.96 6.82
CA MET A 339 12.61 4.60 6.62
C MET A 339 13.56 4.18 7.76
N ILE A 340 14.47 5.07 8.18
CA ILE A 340 15.36 4.81 9.32
C ILE A 340 14.54 4.61 10.60
N PHE A 341 13.55 5.48 10.85
CA PHE A 341 12.67 5.38 12.01
C PHE A 341 11.88 4.05 12.01
N ALA A 342 11.29 3.68 10.87
CA ALA A 342 10.55 2.43 10.73
C ALA A 342 11.45 1.21 10.94
N THR A 343 12.67 1.24 10.38
CA THR A 343 13.67 0.17 10.59
C THR A 343 14.09 0.06 12.05
N TRP A 344 14.31 1.21 12.72
CA TRP A 344 14.60 1.23 14.15
C TRP A 344 13.45 0.63 14.97
N ASN A 345 12.21 0.99 14.63
CA ASN A 345 11.01 0.46 15.27
C ASN A 345 10.91 -1.08 15.11
N ASP A 346 11.16 -1.59 13.89
CA ASP A 346 11.19 -3.04 13.63
C ASP A 346 12.25 -3.75 14.49
N ILE A 347 13.47 -3.18 14.54
CA ILE A 347 14.58 -3.75 15.32
C ILE A 347 14.26 -3.70 16.82
N SER A 348 13.71 -2.58 17.31
CA SER A 348 13.33 -2.43 18.73
C SER A 348 12.33 -3.50 19.15
N LYS A 349 11.35 -3.82 18.31
CA LYS A 349 10.36 -4.89 18.58
C LYS A 349 11.01 -6.28 18.71
N LEU A 350 12.17 -6.52 18.10
CA LEU A 350 12.89 -7.79 18.23
C LEU A 350 13.57 -7.96 19.61
N PHE A 351 13.95 -6.85 20.24
CA PHE A 351 14.66 -6.85 21.53
C PHE A 351 13.73 -6.71 22.74
N ILE A 352 12.47 -6.29 22.52
CA ILE A 352 11.48 -6.06 23.61
C ILE A 352 10.60 -7.30 23.86
N LYS A 353 10.83 -8.40 23.14
CA LYS A 353 10.17 -9.69 23.38
C LYS A 353 10.70 -10.41 24.59
#